data_2b2f8e77cf894215a5e885c576a8e184
#
_entry.id   2b2f8e77cf894215a5e885c576a8e184
#
_cell.length_a   1.000
_cell.length_b   1.000
_cell.length_c   1.000
_cell.angle_alpha   90.00
_cell.angle_beta   90.00
_cell.angle_gamma   90.00
#
_symmetry.space_group_name_H-M   'P 1'
#
loop_
_entity.id
_entity.type
_entity.pdbx_description
1 polymer ?
#
loop_
_entity_poly.entity_id
_entity_poly.type
_entity_poly.pdbx_seq_one_letter_code
_entity_poly.pdbx_strand_id
1 'polypeptide(L)'
;FPTQRSSHLKGRSGNGIKTVERDGVPYFENNGRLSAIDIELYDVDAKLEAMDRMRVDVSAVSVAPPTYFYYLPPEAGLHASKLSNDGIARMVARKPDRLRGMATLPMQDPDAAIVELERVVKEHGFKAVELGTSVEGEQLAHPKFRKVLRTIEQLGCFIFVHPYTCTAKGGMEGYDLFNTIGFPLDEVIMAAHLMFSGALDELQRLRVLIAHGGGYVPYQIGRFDCAHRNRASARVNTQTSPRELLRRFYFDALTHDPHSLRLLIDQVGADHVAIGTDNPFDMGYQDPLGELEKVPDLTPHERECICCGTARALLGEA
;
A
#
# COMPACT_ATOMS: atom_id res chain seq x y z
N PHE A 1 2.81 2.25 -21.62
CA PHE A 1 1.55 1.54 -21.93
C PHE A 1 1.37 1.53 -23.44
N PRO A 2 1.13 0.39 -24.10
CA PRO A 2 0.78 0.43 -25.51
C PRO A 2 -0.60 1.07 -25.64
N THR A 3 -0.69 2.11 -26.43
CA THR A 3 -1.93 2.74 -26.89
C THR A 3 -2.70 1.80 -27.83
N GLN A 4 -3.09 0.63 -27.35
CA GLN A 4 -4.10 -0.16 -28.03
C GLN A 4 -5.45 0.28 -27.51
N ARG A 5 -6.20 0.96 -28.38
CA ARG A 5 -7.61 1.33 -28.19
C ARG A 5 -8.35 0.12 -27.64
N SER A 6 -8.78 0.19 -26.37
CA SER A 6 -9.64 -0.81 -25.76
C SER A 6 -11.06 -0.70 -26.35
N SER A 7 -11.21 -1.17 -27.58
CA SER A 7 -12.52 -1.24 -28.28
C SER A 7 -13.46 -2.31 -27.72
N HIS A 8 -12.99 -3.13 -26.77
CA HIS A 8 -13.78 -4.25 -26.21
C HIS A 8 -14.50 -3.98 -24.91
N LEU A 9 -14.39 -2.77 -24.33
CA LEU A 9 -15.08 -2.40 -23.09
C LEU A 9 -16.30 -1.49 -23.30
N LYS A 10 -16.78 -1.36 -24.54
CA LYS A 10 -18.05 -0.66 -24.83
C LYS A 10 -19.22 -1.53 -24.41
N GLY A 11 -19.83 -1.22 -23.25
CA GLY A 11 -21.13 -1.81 -22.92
C GLY A 11 -21.46 -2.08 -21.47
N ARG A 12 -20.65 -1.64 -20.48
CA ARG A 12 -21.04 -1.72 -19.08
C ARG A 12 -21.08 -0.32 -18.45
N SER A 13 -22.27 0.11 -18.03
CA SER A 13 -22.47 1.22 -17.11
C SER A 13 -21.89 0.82 -15.76
N GLY A 14 -20.72 1.30 -15.40
CA GLY A 14 -20.07 1.01 -14.12
C GLY A 14 -18.65 1.52 -14.12
N ASN A 15 -18.37 2.42 -13.30
CA ASN A 15 -17.14 2.80 -12.58
C ASN A 15 -15.81 2.28 -13.14
N GLY A 16 -15.54 2.43 -14.42
CA GLY A 16 -14.26 2.05 -15.03
C GLY A 16 -13.33 3.25 -15.12
N ILE A 17 -12.05 3.03 -14.76
CA ILE A 17 -11.01 4.01 -15.02
C ILE A 17 -10.80 4.09 -16.53
N LYS A 18 -10.76 5.31 -17.06
CA LYS A 18 -10.45 5.60 -18.46
C LYS A 18 -9.17 6.41 -18.51
N THR A 19 -8.40 6.20 -19.56
CA THR A 19 -7.32 7.13 -19.91
C THR A 19 -7.88 8.13 -20.91
N VAL A 20 -7.75 9.41 -20.59
CA VAL A 20 -8.14 10.53 -21.46
C VAL A 20 -6.94 11.46 -21.63
N GLU A 21 -6.87 12.17 -22.74
CA GLU A 21 -5.83 13.17 -23.00
C GLU A 21 -6.48 14.56 -23.01
N ARG A 22 -5.86 15.52 -22.32
CA ARG A 22 -6.22 16.95 -22.36
C ARG A 22 -4.97 17.78 -22.51
N ASP A 23 -4.94 18.61 -23.51
CA ASP A 23 -3.80 19.50 -23.79
C ASP A 23 -2.44 18.77 -23.89
N GLY A 24 -2.44 17.55 -24.43
CA GLY A 24 -1.24 16.71 -24.57
C GLY A 24 -0.82 15.98 -23.28
N VAL A 25 -1.58 16.14 -22.19
CA VAL A 25 -1.31 15.45 -20.91
C VAL A 25 -2.28 14.28 -20.76
N PRO A 26 -1.78 13.06 -20.48
CA PRO A 26 -2.63 11.91 -20.18
C PRO A 26 -3.19 11.99 -18.75
N TYR A 27 -4.45 11.61 -18.60
CA TYR A 27 -5.15 11.55 -17.30
C TYR A 27 -5.83 10.21 -17.12
N PHE A 28 -5.89 9.75 -15.87
CA PHE A 28 -6.89 8.79 -15.43
C PHE A 28 -8.20 9.54 -15.15
N GLU A 29 -9.29 9.09 -15.76
CA GLU A 29 -10.64 9.53 -15.41
C GLU A 29 -11.32 8.43 -14.61
N ASN A 30 -11.70 8.72 -13.38
CA ASN A 30 -12.45 7.84 -12.51
C ASN A 30 -13.67 8.60 -11.96
N ASN A 31 -14.88 8.23 -12.40
CA ASN A 31 -16.14 8.85 -11.97
C ASN A 31 -16.15 10.39 -12.09
N GLY A 32 -15.58 10.91 -13.17
CA GLY A 32 -15.52 12.36 -13.42
C GLY A 32 -14.36 13.09 -12.72
N ARG A 33 -13.60 12.41 -11.84
CA ARG A 33 -12.36 12.93 -11.28
C ARG A 33 -11.22 12.62 -12.27
N LEU A 34 -10.42 13.63 -12.55
CA LEU A 34 -9.23 13.52 -13.39
C LEU A 34 -7.99 13.56 -12.52
N SER A 35 -7.10 12.60 -12.73
CA SER A 35 -5.76 12.59 -12.14
C SER A 35 -4.74 12.52 -13.26
N ALA A 36 -3.83 13.49 -13.33
CA ALA A 36 -2.77 13.49 -14.33
C ALA A 36 -1.91 12.22 -14.17
N ILE A 37 -1.55 11.62 -15.30
CA ILE A 37 -0.60 10.49 -15.30
C ILE A 37 0.79 11.11 -15.46
N ASP A 38 1.48 11.21 -14.34
CA ASP A 38 2.84 11.74 -14.34
C ASP A 38 3.78 10.80 -15.11
N ILE A 39 4.77 11.38 -15.79
CA ILE A 39 5.78 10.62 -16.54
C ILE A 39 6.59 9.70 -15.64
N GLU A 40 6.81 10.08 -14.38
CA GLU A 40 7.54 9.30 -13.37
C GLU A 40 6.84 7.97 -13.00
N LEU A 41 5.54 7.80 -13.37
CA LEU A 41 4.80 6.56 -13.17
C LEU A 41 5.13 5.48 -14.20
N TYR A 42 5.68 5.83 -15.37
CA TYR A 42 5.87 4.87 -16.45
C TYR A 42 7.21 4.99 -17.19
N ASP A 43 7.96 6.07 -16.99
CA ASP A 43 9.29 6.25 -17.55
C ASP A 43 10.37 6.06 -16.50
N VAL A 44 11.30 5.13 -16.77
CA VAL A 44 12.35 4.76 -15.81
C VAL A 44 13.34 5.89 -15.59
N ASP A 45 13.70 6.62 -16.63
CA ASP A 45 14.71 7.67 -16.54
C ASP A 45 14.16 8.86 -15.76
N ALA A 46 12.90 9.25 -16.01
CA ALA A 46 12.20 10.26 -15.22
C ALA A 46 12.08 9.84 -13.74
N LYS A 47 11.76 8.56 -13.47
CA LYS A 47 11.71 8.02 -12.10
C LYS A 47 13.06 8.10 -11.39
N LEU A 48 14.14 7.78 -12.08
CA LEU A 48 15.48 7.84 -11.50
C LEU A 48 15.91 9.29 -11.21
N GLU A 49 15.59 10.22 -12.10
CA GLU A 49 15.82 11.65 -11.85
C GLU A 49 15.05 12.16 -10.62
N ALA A 50 13.80 11.72 -10.44
CA ALA A 50 13.03 12.04 -9.25
C ALA A 50 13.66 11.45 -7.98
N MET A 51 14.09 10.19 -8.02
CA MET A 51 14.79 9.55 -6.92
C MET A 51 16.07 10.30 -6.54
N ASP A 52 16.85 10.73 -7.53
CA ASP A 52 18.08 11.50 -7.29
C ASP A 52 17.78 12.86 -6.65
N ARG A 53 16.72 13.56 -7.11
CA ARG A 53 16.26 14.81 -6.48
C ARG A 53 15.84 14.60 -5.02
N MET A 54 15.17 13.49 -4.72
CA MET A 54 14.72 13.12 -3.37
C MET A 54 15.81 12.46 -2.52
N ARG A 55 17.00 12.22 -3.06
CA ARG A 55 18.11 11.51 -2.40
C ARG A 55 17.73 10.07 -2.00
N VAL A 56 16.93 9.40 -2.86
CA VAL A 56 16.49 8.02 -2.68
C VAL A 56 17.38 7.10 -3.51
N ASP A 57 18.16 6.25 -2.87
CA ASP A 57 19.07 5.33 -3.56
C ASP A 57 18.32 4.16 -4.19
N VAL A 58 17.38 3.55 -3.46
CA VAL A 58 16.58 2.41 -3.90
C VAL A 58 15.10 2.66 -3.62
N SER A 59 14.26 2.41 -4.62
CA SER A 59 12.80 2.55 -4.50
C SER A 59 12.10 1.22 -4.77
N ALA A 60 11.14 0.87 -3.92
CA ALA A 60 10.14 -0.14 -4.25
C ALA A 60 9.04 0.51 -5.10
N VAL A 61 8.75 -0.08 -6.25
CA VAL A 61 7.81 0.46 -7.24
C VAL A 61 6.66 -0.50 -7.47
N SER A 62 5.46 0.05 -7.57
CA SER A 62 4.20 -0.67 -7.78
C SER A 62 3.31 0.06 -8.78
N VAL A 63 2.11 -0.45 -8.98
CA VAL A 63 1.07 0.24 -9.73
C VAL A 63 0.50 1.41 -8.92
N ALA A 64 -0.01 2.45 -9.59
CA ALA A 64 -0.79 3.47 -8.91
C ALA A 64 -2.11 2.88 -8.36
N PRO A 65 -2.56 3.22 -7.14
CA PRO A 65 -3.74 2.62 -6.49
C PRO A 65 -5.01 2.57 -7.34
N PRO A 66 -5.35 3.57 -8.18
CA PRO A 66 -6.51 3.47 -9.06
C PRO A 66 -6.48 2.29 -10.04
N THR A 67 -5.33 1.64 -10.24
CA THR A 67 -5.11 0.58 -11.22
C THR A 67 -5.04 -0.83 -10.62
N TYR A 68 -5.57 -1.06 -9.41
CA TYR A 68 -5.73 -2.44 -8.88
C TYR A 68 -6.76 -3.26 -9.66
N PHE A 69 -7.69 -2.63 -10.36
CA PHE A 69 -8.69 -3.26 -11.23
C PHE A 69 -9.57 -4.32 -10.56
N TYR A 70 -9.83 -4.21 -9.24
CA TYR A 70 -10.66 -5.18 -8.51
C TYR A 70 -12.11 -5.25 -9.01
N TYR A 71 -12.61 -4.19 -9.65
CA TYR A 71 -13.93 -4.11 -10.26
C TYR A 71 -14.06 -4.90 -11.57
N LEU A 72 -12.95 -5.39 -12.14
CA LEU A 72 -12.99 -6.17 -13.39
C LEU A 72 -13.45 -7.61 -13.12
N PRO A 73 -14.08 -8.27 -14.10
CA PRO A 73 -14.29 -9.72 -14.04
C PRO A 73 -12.97 -10.46 -13.79
N PRO A 74 -13.00 -11.63 -13.10
CA PRO A 74 -11.79 -12.35 -12.68
C PRO A 74 -10.75 -12.54 -13.78
N GLU A 75 -11.14 -13.00 -14.97
CA GLU A 75 -10.23 -13.22 -16.11
C GLU A 75 -9.56 -11.92 -16.57
N ALA A 76 -10.35 -10.84 -16.70
CA ALA A 76 -9.82 -9.54 -17.10
C ALA A 76 -8.93 -8.92 -16.00
N GLY A 77 -9.27 -9.13 -14.72
CA GLY A 77 -8.46 -8.72 -13.58
C GLY A 77 -7.11 -9.43 -13.57
N LEU A 78 -7.10 -10.75 -13.77
CA LEU A 78 -5.86 -11.52 -13.87
C LEU A 78 -4.99 -11.04 -15.04
N HIS A 79 -5.60 -10.80 -16.21
CA HIS A 79 -4.86 -10.29 -17.37
C HIS A 79 -4.24 -8.91 -17.08
N ALA A 80 -5.02 -8.00 -16.47
CA ALA A 80 -4.54 -6.67 -16.09
C ALA A 80 -3.39 -6.75 -15.07
N SER A 81 -3.50 -7.59 -14.03
CA SER A 81 -2.44 -7.80 -13.05
C SER A 81 -1.16 -8.32 -13.69
N LYS A 82 -1.25 -9.31 -14.59
CA LYS A 82 -0.08 -9.82 -15.33
C LYS A 82 0.60 -8.73 -16.15
N LEU A 83 -0.17 -7.95 -16.91
CA LEU A 83 0.40 -6.86 -17.73
C LEU A 83 1.12 -5.82 -16.87
N SER A 84 0.54 -5.46 -15.72
CA SER A 84 1.12 -4.52 -14.77
C SER A 84 2.40 -5.07 -14.17
N ASN A 85 2.38 -6.28 -13.66
CA ASN A 85 3.54 -6.93 -13.03
C ASN A 85 4.70 -7.11 -14.01
N ASP A 86 4.41 -7.52 -15.25
CA ASP A 86 5.42 -7.63 -16.31
C ASP A 86 5.97 -6.24 -16.71
N GLY A 87 5.14 -5.20 -16.62
CA GLY A 87 5.56 -3.81 -16.80
C GLY A 87 6.58 -3.38 -15.73
N ILE A 88 6.24 -3.61 -14.46
CA ILE A 88 7.12 -3.34 -13.31
C ILE A 88 8.42 -4.16 -13.43
N ALA A 89 8.34 -5.44 -13.80
CA ALA A 89 9.52 -6.27 -13.97
C ALA A 89 10.47 -5.72 -15.06
N ARG A 90 9.92 -5.17 -16.15
CA ARG A 90 10.74 -4.50 -17.17
C ARG A 90 11.40 -3.23 -16.66
N MET A 91 10.72 -2.44 -15.84
CA MET A 91 11.31 -1.26 -15.18
C MET A 91 12.46 -1.66 -14.27
N VAL A 92 12.24 -2.65 -13.40
CA VAL A 92 13.27 -3.18 -12.49
C VAL A 92 14.46 -3.73 -13.25
N ALA A 93 14.25 -4.48 -14.34
CA ALA A 93 15.32 -5.06 -15.18
C ALA A 93 16.22 -3.99 -15.82
N ARG A 94 15.72 -2.76 -16.06
CA ARG A 94 16.54 -1.64 -16.56
C ARG A 94 17.51 -1.09 -15.50
N LYS A 95 17.12 -1.13 -14.22
CA LYS A 95 17.90 -0.58 -13.09
C LYS A 95 17.73 -1.43 -11.83
N PRO A 96 18.21 -2.68 -11.82
CA PRO A 96 18.00 -3.61 -10.71
C PRO A 96 18.77 -3.21 -9.44
N ASP A 97 19.75 -2.35 -9.55
CA ASP A 97 20.47 -1.73 -8.44
C ASP A 97 19.67 -0.63 -7.74
N ARG A 98 18.69 -0.01 -8.45
CA ARG A 98 17.92 1.13 -7.95
C ARG A 98 16.43 0.81 -7.68
N LEU A 99 15.87 -0.23 -8.31
CA LEU A 99 14.44 -0.51 -8.27
C LEU A 99 14.14 -1.90 -7.71
N ARG A 100 13.09 -2.01 -6.91
CA ARG A 100 12.49 -3.27 -6.42
C ARG A 100 11.02 -3.30 -6.82
N GLY A 101 10.55 -4.43 -7.36
CA GLY A 101 9.16 -4.56 -7.78
C GLY A 101 8.24 -5.00 -6.65
N MET A 102 7.08 -4.35 -6.54
CA MET A 102 5.94 -4.83 -5.77
C MET A 102 4.83 -5.24 -6.75
N ALA A 103 4.29 -6.45 -6.57
CA ALA A 103 3.26 -6.96 -7.46
C ALA A 103 1.86 -6.45 -7.08
N THR A 104 0.98 -6.33 -8.06
CA THR A 104 -0.46 -6.26 -7.84
C THR A 104 -1.11 -7.62 -8.11
N LEU A 105 -2.20 -7.94 -7.40
CA LEU A 105 -2.86 -9.24 -7.50
C LEU A 105 -4.36 -9.06 -7.82
N PRO A 106 -4.96 -9.98 -8.61
CA PRO A 106 -6.40 -9.96 -8.91
C PRO A 106 -7.21 -10.47 -7.72
N MET A 107 -7.28 -9.69 -6.63
CA MET A 107 -7.86 -10.10 -5.35
C MET A 107 -9.36 -10.41 -5.40
N GLN A 108 -10.08 -9.95 -6.43
CA GLN A 108 -11.49 -10.35 -6.66
C GLN A 108 -11.64 -11.86 -6.93
N ASP A 109 -10.55 -12.52 -7.36
CA ASP A 109 -10.44 -13.98 -7.47
C ASP A 109 -9.22 -14.48 -6.69
N PRO A 110 -9.41 -14.94 -5.45
CA PRO A 110 -8.30 -15.40 -4.61
C PRO A 110 -7.49 -16.57 -5.15
N ASP A 111 -8.06 -17.45 -5.99
CA ASP A 111 -7.29 -18.54 -6.61
C ASP A 111 -6.38 -18.00 -7.72
N ALA A 112 -6.89 -17.11 -8.56
CA ALA A 112 -6.11 -16.43 -9.56
C ALA A 112 -5.01 -15.55 -8.93
N ALA A 113 -5.30 -14.91 -7.78
CA ALA A 113 -4.33 -14.12 -7.04
C ALA A 113 -3.15 -14.97 -6.55
N ILE A 114 -3.38 -16.19 -6.07
CA ILE A 114 -2.32 -17.11 -5.66
C ILE A 114 -1.46 -17.51 -6.86
N VAL A 115 -2.07 -17.89 -7.98
CA VAL A 115 -1.34 -18.26 -9.20
C VAL A 115 -0.44 -17.12 -9.69
N GLU A 116 -0.95 -15.90 -9.69
CA GLU A 116 -0.16 -14.73 -10.11
C GLU A 116 0.95 -14.38 -9.11
N LEU A 117 0.67 -14.49 -7.80
CA LEU A 117 1.67 -14.30 -6.76
C LEU A 117 2.84 -15.28 -6.91
N GLU A 118 2.56 -16.58 -7.07
CA GLU A 118 3.60 -17.60 -7.28
C GLU A 118 4.41 -17.33 -8.56
N ARG A 119 3.73 -16.89 -9.62
CA ARG A 119 4.40 -16.52 -10.88
C ARG A 119 5.39 -15.37 -10.67
N VAL A 120 4.96 -14.25 -10.08
CA VAL A 120 5.82 -13.07 -9.93
C VAL A 120 7.00 -13.31 -8.99
N VAL A 121 6.81 -14.11 -7.95
CA VAL A 121 7.91 -14.51 -7.06
C VAL A 121 8.91 -15.39 -7.81
N LYS A 122 8.44 -16.36 -8.59
CA LYS A 122 9.30 -17.32 -9.30
C LYS A 122 10.00 -16.68 -10.51
N GLU A 123 9.27 -15.90 -11.30
CA GLU A 123 9.78 -15.38 -12.58
C GLU A 123 10.47 -14.03 -12.43
N HIS A 124 10.01 -13.17 -11.53
CA HIS A 124 10.51 -11.81 -11.36
C HIS A 124 11.26 -11.58 -10.04
N GLY A 125 11.22 -12.55 -9.11
CA GLY A 125 11.89 -12.44 -7.82
C GLY A 125 11.28 -11.41 -6.88
N PHE A 126 10.02 -11.00 -7.09
CA PHE A 126 9.37 -10.00 -6.26
C PHE A 126 9.23 -10.48 -4.81
N LYS A 127 9.44 -9.57 -3.87
CA LYS A 127 9.38 -9.81 -2.43
C LYS A 127 8.25 -9.05 -1.74
N ALA A 128 7.47 -8.33 -2.51
CA ALA A 128 6.36 -7.52 -2.03
C ALA A 128 5.16 -7.58 -2.95
N VAL A 129 3.98 -7.41 -2.35
CA VAL A 129 2.73 -7.17 -3.06
C VAL A 129 2.10 -5.88 -2.55
N GLU A 130 1.54 -5.09 -3.44
CA GLU A 130 0.71 -3.95 -3.06
C GLU A 130 -0.77 -4.32 -3.18
N LEU A 131 -1.52 -4.09 -2.11
CA LEU A 131 -2.95 -4.38 -2.02
C LEU A 131 -3.72 -3.15 -1.55
N GLY A 132 -4.96 -3.04 -1.98
CA GLY A 132 -5.91 -2.07 -1.42
C GLY A 132 -6.30 -2.42 0.02
N THR A 133 -6.81 -1.45 0.76
CA THR A 133 -7.36 -1.63 2.12
C THR A 133 -8.56 -2.58 2.16
N SER A 134 -9.28 -2.67 1.05
CA SER A 134 -10.41 -3.60 0.84
C SER A 134 -10.47 -4.04 -0.62
N VAL A 135 -11.27 -5.03 -0.93
CA VAL A 135 -11.52 -5.52 -2.30
C VAL A 135 -13.03 -5.52 -2.53
N GLU A 136 -13.51 -4.59 -3.35
CA GLU A 136 -14.95 -4.41 -3.62
C GLU A 136 -15.80 -4.35 -2.34
N GLY A 137 -15.30 -3.62 -1.32
CA GLY A 137 -15.94 -3.45 -0.02
C GLY A 137 -15.68 -4.54 1.00
N GLU A 138 -15.05 -5.64 0.62
CA GLU A 138 -14.65 -6.73 1.53
C GLU A 138 -13.29 -6.45 2.15
N GLN A 139 -13.20 -6.50 3.46
CA GLN A 139 -11.96 -6.27 4.19
C GLN A 139 -10.91 -7.36 3.93
N LEU A 140 -9.62 -7.03 3.91
CA LEU A 140 -8.53 -8.02 3.71
C LEU A 140 -8.55 -9.14 4.75
N ALA A 141 -9.07 -8.89 5.94
CA ALA A 141 -9.26 -9.88 6.99
C ALA A 141 -10.39 -10.90 6.71
N HIS A 142 -11.22 -10.68 5.68
CA HIS A 142 -12.31 -11.59 5.35
C HIS A 142 -11.79 -13.01 5.06
N PRO A 143 -12.48 -14.07 5.53
CA PRO A 143 -12.01 -15.46 5.37
C PRO A 143 -11.66 -15.88 3.93
N LYS A 144 -12.34 -15.33 2.93
CA LYS A 144 -12.05 -15.63 1.51
C LYS A 144 -10.62 -15.28 1.08
N PHE A 145 -9.99 -14.28 1.73
CA PHE A 145 -8.61 -13.86 1.41
C PHE A 145 -7.56 -14.59 2.24
N ARG A 146 -7.97 -15.36 3.26
CA ARG A 146 -7.04 -16.00 4.20
C ARG A 146 -6.00 -16.88 3.49
N LYS A 147 -6.41 -17.58 2.43
CA LYS A 147 -5.50 -18.41 1.63
C LYS A 147 -4.44 -17.59 0.90
N VAL A 148 -4.80 -16.41 0.38
CA VAL A 148 -3.85 -15.51 -0.30
C VAL A 148 -2.85 -14.96 0.72
N LEU A 149 -3.33 -14.45 1.87
CA LEU A 149 -2.47 -13.95 2.95
C LEU A 149 -1.50 -15.01 3.45
N ARG A 150 -1.96 -16.28 3.59
CA ARG A 150 -1.11 -17.40 3.98
C ARG A 150 -0.05 -17.70 2.92
N THR A 151 -0.39 -17.64 1.64
CA THR A 151 0.58 -17.87 0.55
C THR A 151 1.62 -16.73 0.52
N ILE A 152 1.22 -15.48 0.73
CA ILE A 152 2.15 -14.34 0.86
C ILE A 152 3.14 -14.59 2.00
N GLU A 153 2.64 -15.00 3.18
CA GLU A 153 3.47 -15.35 4.33
C GLU A 153 4.45 -16.50 4.03
N GLN A 154 3.97 -17.58 3.40
CA GLN A 154 4.76 -18.77 3.07
C GLN A 154 5.89 -18.47 2.08
N LEU A 155 5.63 -17.59 1.11
CA LEU A 155 6.62 -17.16 0.12
C LEU A 155 7.60 -16.10 0.70
N GLY A 156 7.40 -15.69 1.95
CA GLY A 156 8.26 -14.70 2.61
C GLY A 156 8.11 -13.30 2.02
N CYS A 157 7.03 -13.01 1.34
CA CYS A 157 6.71 -11.68 0.85
C CYS A 157 6.14 -10.81 1.97
N PHE A 158 6.20 -9.48 1.81
CA PHE A 158 5.41 -8.56 2.62
C PHE A 158 4.30 -7.91 1.80
N ILE A 159 3.30 -7.42 2.49
CA ILE A 159 2.20 -6.65 1.88
C ILE A 159 2.46 -5.18 2.16
N PHE A 160 2.43 -4.35 1.11
CA PHE A 160 2.22 -2.92 1.22
C PHE A 160 0.73 -2.65 1.02
N VAL A 161 0.07 -2.06 2.01
CA VAL A 161 -1.35 -1.73 1.90
C VAL A 161 -1.51 -0.24 1.65
N HIS A 162 -2.14 0.10 0.54
CA HIS A 162 -2.44 1.47 0.16
C HIS A 162 -3.95 1.64 -0.14
N PRO A 163 -4.62 2.66 0.37
CA PRO A 163 -6.02 2.92 0.08
C PRO A 163 -6.22 3.35 -1.38
N TYR A 164 -7.33 2.94 -1.98
CA TYR A 164 -7.70 3.33 -3.35
C TYR A 164 -9.15 3.81 -3.45
N THR A 165 -9.90 3.63 -2.40
CA THR A 165 -11.30 4.01 -2.25
C THR A 165 -11.55 4.46 -0.81
N CYS A 166 -12.74 4.98 -0.55
CA CYS A 166 -13.18 5.26 0.80
C CYS A 166 -14.48 4.49 1.07
N THR A 167 -14.47 3.68 2.14
CA THR A 167 -15.64 2.91 2.57
C THR A 167 -16.75 3.80 3.10
N ALA A 168 -16.40 4.89 3.77
CA ALA A 168 -17.35 5.90 4.23
C ALA A 168 -17.80 6.78 3.05
N LYS A 169 -19.08 6.73 2.71
CA LYS A 169 -19.63 7.41 1.51
C LYS A 169 -20.30 8.74 1.78
N GLY A 170 -20.47 9.15 3.01
CA GLY A 170 -21.14 10.42 3.35
C GLY A 170 -20.21 11.39 4.05
N GLY A 171 -20.37 12.70 3.79
CA GLY A 171 -19.61 13.75 4.42
C GLY A 171 -18.17 13.94 3.91
N MET A 172 -17.85 13.33 2.75
CA MET A 172 -16.52 13.44 2.10
C MET A 172 -16.54 14.34 0.87
N GLU A 173 -17.65 15.02 0.63
CA GLU A 173 -17.83 15.90 -0.51
C GLU A 173 -17.09 17.24 -0.29
N GLY A 174 -16.25 17.62 -1.24
CA GLY A 174 -15.47 18.87 -1.21
C GLY A 174 -14.22 18.80 -0.35
N TYR A 175 -13.40 19.86 -0.42
CA TYR A 175 -12.19 20.09 0.39
C TYR A 175 -11.17 18.93 0.36
N ASP A 176 -11.25 18.06 -0.64
CA ASP A 176 -10.46 16.83 -0.76
C ASP A 176 -10.54 15.89 0.46
N LEU A 177 -11.69 15.87 1.16
CA LEU A 177 -11.89 15.03 2.34
C LEU A 177 -11.81 13.53 2.02
N PHE A 178 -12.04 13.16 0.77
CA PHE A 178 -11.85 11.79 0.30
C PHE A 178 -10.40 11.32 0.50
N ASN A 179 -9.41 12.18 0.20
CA ASN A 179 -8.00 11.88 0.43
C ASN A 179 -7.63 12.09 1.90
N THR A 180 -7.89 13.29 2.44
CA THR A 180 -7.38 13.70 3.76
C THR A 180 -8.02 12.99 4.95
N ILE A 181 -9.24 12.47 4.80
CA ILE A 181 -9.96 11.71 5.85
C ILE A 181 -10.23 10.28 5.38
N GLY A 182 -10.71 10.12 4.15
CA GLY A 182 -11.19 8.84 3.65
C GLY A 182 -10.10 7.78 3.56
N PHE A 183 -8.94 8.12 3.03
CA PHE A 183 -7.83 7.18 2.92
C PHE A 183 -7.29 6.75 4.29
N PRO A 184 -6.94 7.66 5.21
CA PRO A 184 -6.54 7.28 6.56
C PRO A 184 -7.63 6.48 7.33
N LEU A 185 -8.90 6.79 7.10
CA LEU A 185 -10.01 6.03 7.71
C LEU A 185 -10.03 4.57 7.23
N ASP A 186 -9.87 4.33 5.93
CA ASP A 186 -9.87 2.98 5.38
C ASP A 186 -8.67 2.16 5.87
N GLU A 187 -7.50 2.77 6.06
CA GLU A 187 -6.34 2.13 6.70
C GLU A 187 -6.64 1.70 8.14
N VAL A 188 -7.29 2.58 8.92
CA VAL A 188 -7.69 2.26 10.29
C VAL A 188 -8.70 1.12 10.33
N ILE A 189 -9.70 1.14 9.45
CA ILE A 189 -10.71 0.07 9.36
C ILE A 189 -10.04 -1.26 9.00
N MET A 190 -9.17 -1.27 7.99
CA MET A 190 -8.43 -2.45 7.56
C MET A 190 -7.55 -3.02 8.69
N ALA A 191 -6.74 -2.18 9.34
CA ALA A 191 -5.88 -2.59 10.44
C ALA A 191 -6.69 -3.14 11.61
N ALA A 192 -7.80 -2.48 11.99
CA ALA A 192 -8.70 -2.96 13.03
C ALA A 192 -9.28 -4.35 12.68
N HIS A 193 -9.71 -4.56 11.44
CA HIS A 193 -10.19 -5.87 11.01
C HIS A 193 -9.10 -6.96 11.07
N LEU A 194 -7.87 -6.67 10.66
CA LEU A 194 -6.76 -7.63 10.79
C LEU A 194 -6.47 -7.95 12.27
N MET A 195 -6.47 -6.95 13.15
CA MET A 195 -6.26 -7.14 14.59
C MET A 195 -7.37 -8.01 15.23
N PHE A 196 -8.63 -7.61 15.03
CA PHE A 196 -9.76 -8.23 15.77
C PHE A 196 -10.27 -9.54 15.15
N SER A 197 -9.91 -9.87 13.92
CA SER A 197 -10.36 -11.11 13.25
C SER A 197 -9.60 -12.37 13.65
N GLY A 198 -8.49 -12.24 14.41
CA GLY A 198 -7.56 -13.34 14.68
C GLY A 198 -6.62 -13.65 13.50
N ALA A 199 -6.64 -12.85 12.42
CA ALA A 199 -5.79 -13.07 11.26
C ALA A 199 -4.30 -13.06 11.60
N LEU A 200 -3.89 -12.10 12.45
CA LEU A 200 -2.50 -11.95 12.86
C LEU A 200 -2.07 -13.03 13.88
N ASP A 201 -2.99 -13.57 14.67
CA ASP A 201 -2.70 -14.70 15.55
C ASP A 201 -2.47 -15.99 14.75
N GLU A 202 -3.20 -16.17 13.67
CA GLU A 202 -3.05 -17.32 12.75
C GLU A 202 -1.80 -17.17 11.86
N LEU A 203 -1.54 -15.98 11.30
CA LEU A 203 -0.47 -15.69 10.36
C LEU A 203 0.66 -14.92 11.06
N GLN A 204 1.41 -15.62 11.90
CA GLN A 204 2.36 -14.99 12.82
C GLN A 204 3.59 -14.36 12.14
N ARG A 205 3.91 -14.75 10.91
CA ARG A 205 5.03 -14.22 10.13
C ARG A 205 4.58 -13.29 9.01
N LEU A 206 3.27 -13.04 8.90
CA LEU A 206 2.76 -12.11 7.90
C LEU A 206 3.26 -10.70 8.21
N ARG A 207 3.90 -10.07 7.25
CA ARG A 207 4.43 -8.71 7.33
C ARG A 207 3.54 -7.79 6.52
N VAL A 208 2.95 -6.79 7.19
CA VAL A 208 2.04 -5.83 6.56
C VAL A 208 2.57 -4.43 6.85
N LEU A 209 2.96 -3.71 5.81
CA LEU A 209 3.34 -2.30 5.84
C LEU A 209 2.13 -1.48 5.40
N ILE A 210 1.74 -0.51 6.21
CA ILE A 210 0.58 0.35 5.98
C ILE A 210 1.06 1.73 5.56
N ALA A 211 0.48 2.28 4.51
CA ALA A 211 0.78 3.62 4.01
C ALA A 211 0.38 4.73 5.01
N HIS A 212 0.84 5.94 4.79
CA HIS A 212 0.47 7.18 5.51
C HIS A 212 0.56 7.06 7.04
N GLY A 213 1.63 6.40 7.53
CA GLY A 213 1.81 6.15 8.96
C GLY A 213 0.68 5.30 9.59
N GLY A 214 -0.08 4.55 8.77
CA GLY A 214 -1.23 3.75 9.19
C GLY A 214 -2.48 4.59 9.51
N GLY A 215 -2.62 5.74 8.86
CA GLY A 215 -3.68 6.67 9.13
C GLY A 215 -3.58 7.20 10.56
N TYR A 216 -4.61 6.95 11.38
CA TYR A 216 -4.59 7.34 12.80
C TYR A 216 -4.67 6.14 13.76
N VAL A 217 -4.31 4.91 13.30
CA VAL A 217 -4.28 3.70 14.16
C VAL A 217 -3.35 3.90 15.36
N PRO A 218 -2.10 4.40 15.20
CA PRO A 218 -1.20 4.58 16.35
C PRO A 218 -1.77 5.53 17.40
N TYR A 219 -2.47 6.59 16.98
CA TYR A 219 -3.12 7.53 17.87
C TYR A 219 -4.32 6.88 18.59
N GLN A 220 -5.11 6.05 17.93
CA GLN A 220 -6.32 5.42 18.46
C GLN A 220 -6.07 4.13 19.24
N ILE A 221 -4.86 3.60 19.30
CA ILE A 221 -4.60 2.28 19.87
C ILE A 221 -5.07 2.10 21.31
N GLY A 222 -4.99 3.16 22.12
CA GLY A 222 -5.50 3.13 23.49
C GLY A 222 -7.02 2.90 23.58
N ARG A 223 -7.78 3.39 22.57
CA ARG A 223 -9.23 3.14 22.50
C ARG A 223 -9.53 1.69 22.08
N PHE A 224 -8.72 1.11 21.20
CA PHE A 224 -8.82 -0.30 20.81
C PHE A 224 -8.52 -1.22 22.00
N ASP A 225 -7.47 -0.95 22.77
CA ASP A 225 -7.15 -1.65 24.01
C ASP A 225 -8.30 -1.58 25.03
N CYS A 226 -8.89 -0.40 25.19
CA CYS A 226 -10.01 -0.21 26.09
C CYS A 226 -11.22 -1.06 25.67
N ALA A 227 -11.54 -1.08 24.36
CA ALA A 227 -12.62 -1.92 23.85
C ALA A 227 -12.30 -3.41 24.04
N HIS A 228 -11.07 -3.84 23.75
CA HIS A 228 -10.63 -5.21 23.92
C HIS A 228 -10.74 -5.69 25.39
N ARG A 229 -10.33 -4.86 26.35
CA ARG A 229 -10.46 -5.20 27.79
C ARG A 229 -11.91 -5.29 28.27
N ASN A 230 -12.78 -4.39 27.80
CA ASN A 230 -14.09 -4.20 28.41
C ASN A 230 -15.25 -4.80 27.64
N ARG A 231 -15.08 -5.22 26.38
CA ARG A 231 -16.16 -5.73 25.52
C ARG A 231 -15.85 -7.13 25.01
N ALA A 232 -16.72 -8.08 25.34
CA ALA A 232 -16.58 -9.46 24.88
C ALA A 232 -16.55 -9.55 23.34
N SER A 233 -17.33 -8.73 22.64
CA SER A 233 -17.37 -8.69 21.17
C SER A 233 -16.02 -8.36 20.53
N ALA A 234 -15.14 -7.63 21.22
CA ALA A 234 -13.81 -7.29 20.73
C ALA A 234 -12.75 -8.39 21.01
N ARG A 235 -13.14 -9.47 21.72
CA ARG A 235 -12.25 -10.61 22.05
C ARG A 235 -12.70 -11.94 21.45
N VAL A 236 -13.67 -11.91 20.57
CA VAL A 236 -14.25 -13.16 20.02
C VAL A 236 -13.20 -14.01 19.29
N ASN A 237 -12.34 -13.37 18.52
CA ASN A 237 -11.40 -14.06 17.63
C ASN A 237 -9.93 -13.90 18.02
N THR A 238 -9.60 -13.02 18.99
CA THR A 238 -8.23 -12.80 19.45
C THR A 238 -8.18 -12.51 20.93
N GLN A 239 -7.20 -13.07 21.63
CA GLN A 239 -6.86 -12.74 23.01
C GLN A 239 -5.65 -11.80 23.08
N THR A 240 -4.91 -11.65 21.99
CA THR A 240 -3.75 -10.76 21.89
C THR A 240 -4.24 -9.30 21.93
N SER A 241 -3.59 -8.47 22.72
CA SER A 241 -4.02 -7.06 22.85
C SER A 241 -3.77 -6.29 21.54
N PRO A 242 -4.64 -5.31 21.21
CA PRO A 242 -4.43 -4.46 20.04
C PRO A 242 -3.07 -3.78 20.01
N ARG A 243 -2.52 -3.39 21.17
CA ARG A 243 -1.19 -2.77 21.28
C ARG A 243 -0.06 -3.73 20.94
N GLU A 244 -0.17 -5.01 21.31
CA GLU A 244 0.78 -6.03 20.88
C GLU A 244 0.66 -6.29 19.37
N LEU A 245 -0.58 -6.34 18.86
CA LEU A 245 -0.83 -6.53 17.42
C LEU A 245 -0.40 -5.31 16.60
N LEU A 246 -0.46 -4.08 17.14
CA LEU A 246 0.04 -2.89 16.46
C LEU A 246 1.53 -3.04 16.09
N ARG A 247 2.32 -3.60 16.98
CA ARG A 247 3.76 -3.86 16.79
C ARG A 247 4.07 -4.99 15.80
N ARG A 248 3.05 -5.60 15.23
CA ARG A 248 3.16 -6.58 14.15
C ARG A 248 3.06 -5.95 12.76
N PHE A 249 2.57 -4.71 12.71
CA PHE A 249 2.56 -3.92 11.48
C PHE A 249 3.86 -3.16 11.29
N TYR A 250 4.11 -2.85 10.05
CA TYR A 250 5.09 -1.86 9.60
C TYR A 250 4.33 -0.66 9.06
N PHE A 251 4.98 0.50 9.02
CA PHE A 251 4.38 1.75 8.59
C PHE A 251 5.35 2.52 7.72
N ASP A 252 4.85 3.32 6.79
CA ASP A 252 5.71 4.31 6.18
C ASP A 252 5.81 5.58 7.04
N ALA A 253 6.78 6.42 6.72
CA ALA A 253 7.04 7.66 7.45
C ALA A 253 6.22 8.86 6.93
N LEU A 254 5.25 8.65 6.02
CA LEU A 254 4.49 9.72 5.37
C LEU A 254 3.35 10.22 6.28
N THR A 255 3.69 10.93 7.33
CA THR A 255 2.73 11.43 8.33
C THR A 255 2.40 12.91 8.18
N HIS A 256 3.14 13.65 7.33
CA HIS A 256 3.04 15.09 7.11
C HIS A 256 3.23 15.97 8.37
N ASP A 257 3.59 15.36 9.50
CA ASP A 257 3.86 16.05 10.75
C ASP A 257 4.94 15.32 11.56
N PRO A 258 6.02 16.01 11.97
CA PRO A 258 7.13 15.36 12.67
C PRO A 258 6.77 14.85 14.06
N HIS A 259 5.79 15.45 14.75
CA HIS A 259 5.34 14.95 16.05
C HIS A 259 4.47 13.70 15.91
N SER A 260 3.67 13.60 14.84
CA SER A 260 2.93 12.38 14.50
C SER A 260 3.88 11.23 14.18
N LEU A 261 4.97 11.50 13.44
CA LEU A 261 6.00 10.50 13.17
C LEU A 261 6.73 10.09 14.45
N ARG A 262 7.05 11.03 15.36
CA ARG A 262 7.62 10.69 16.67
C ARG A 262 6.70 9.78 17.47
N LEU A 263 5.40 10.12 17.54
CA LEU A 263 4.40 9.28 18.21
C LEU A 263 4.37 7.84 17.62
N LEU A 264 4.39 7.72 16.29
CA LEU A 264 4.43 6.42 15.62
C LEU A 264 5.67 5.62 16.05
N ILE A 265 6.87 6.23 15.96
CA ILE A 265 8.14 5.58 16.36
C ILE A 265 8.08 5.12 17.82
N ASP A 266 7.56 5.94 18.73
CA ASP A 266 7.42 5.61 20.15
C ASP A 266 6.45 4.44 20.42
N GLN A 267 5.43 4.27 19.57
CA GLN A 267 4.44 3.20 19.71
C GLN A 267 4.95 1.84 19.20
N VAL A 268 5.68 1.83 18.08
CA VAL A 268 6.00 0.60 17.37
C VAL A 268 7.50 0.26 17.31
N GLY A 269 8.37 1.24 17.50
CA GLY A 269 9.81 1.13 17.26
C GLY A 269 10.20 1.60 15.86
N ALA A 270 11.39 2.16 15.71
CA ALA A 270 11.90 2.67 14.44
C ALA A 270 12.13 1.55 13.40
N ASP A 271 12.40 0.34 13.87
CA ASP A 271 12.56 -0.88 13.06
C ASP A 271 11.23 -1.39 12.44
N HIS A 272 10.12 -0.73 12.75
CA HIS A 272 8.81 -0.94 12.13
C HIS A 272 8.36 0.24 11.27
N VAL A 273 9.22 1.24 11.06
CA VAL A 273 8.93 2.41 10.21
C VAL A 273 9.92 2.43 9.05
N ALA A 274 9.40 2.55 7.82
CA ALA A 274 10.21 2.69 6.61
C ALA A 274 9.98 4.06 5.97
N ILE A 275 10.99 4.62 5.32
CA ILE A 275 10.79 5.86 4.57
C ILE A 275 9.82 5.63 3.41
N GLY A 276 8.85 6.53 3.23
CA GLY A 276 7.90 6.54 2.12
C GLY A 276 7.89 7.90 1.43
N THR A 277 7.57 7.93 0.16
CA THR A 277 7.57 9.19 -0.62
C THR A 277 6.24 9.53 -1.24
N ASP A 278 5.39 8.54 -1.53
CA ASP A 278 4.15 8.70 -2.31
C ASP A 278 4.36 9.43 -3.66
N ASN A 279 5.61 9.35 -4.18
CA ASN A 279 5.99 9.99 -5.43
C ASN A 279 5.41 9.22 -6.64
N PRO A 280 4.81 9.90 -7.63
CA PRO A 280 4.88 11.36 -7.91
C PRO A 280 3.63 12.15 -7.51
N PHE A 281 2.87 11.69 -6.54
CA PHE A 281 1.64 12.39 -6.16
C PHE A 281 1.92 13.70 -5.40
N ASP A 282 1.00 14.66 -5.51
CA ASP A 282 1.12 15.98 -4.91
C ASP A 282 1.09 15.99 -3.37
N MET A 283 0.52 14.92 -2.78
CA MET A 283 0.58 14.66 -1.35
C MET A 283 1.87 13.94 -0.91
N GLY A 284 2.76 13.61 -1.85
CA GLY A 284 4.03 12.95 -1.56
C GLY A 284 5.12 13.90 -1.03
N TYR A 285 6.14 13.32 -0.40
CA TYR A 285 7.32 14.06 0.03
C TYR A 285 8.29 14.30 -1.13
N GLN A 286 8.65 15.58 -1.33
CA GLN A 286 9.69 15.98 -2.28
C GLN A 286 11.10 15.92 -1.66
N ASP A 287 11.21 16.00 -0.34
CA ASP A 287 12.45 15.83 0.43
C ASP A 287 12.19 14.96 1.67
N PRO A 288 12.05 13.64 1.49
CA PRO A 288 11.69 12.74 2.58
C PRO A 288 12.74 12.72 3.72
N LEU A 289 14.01 12.93 3.41
CA LEU A 289 15.05 13.01 4.43
C LEU A 289 14.97 14.31 5.23
N GLY A 290 14.67 15.43 4.58
CA GLY A 290 14.45 16.70 5.26
C GLY A 290 13.21 16.69 6.16
N GLU A 291 12.15 15.96 5.79
CA GLU A 291 11.00 15.76 6.67
C GLU A 291 11.38 14.89 7.89
N LEU A 292 12.14 13.84 7.69
CA LEU A 292 12.63 13.00 8.79
C LEU A 292 13.52 13.76 9.77
N GLU A 293 14.37 14.67 9.29
CA GLU A 293 15.27 15.50 10.13
C GLU A 293 14.52 16.47 11.06
N LYS A 294 13.24 16.76 10.81
CA LYS A 294 12.40 17.58 11.69
C LYS A 294 11.84 16.83 12.89
N VAL A 295 11.96 15.48 12.92
CA VAL A 295 11.41 14.66 14.00
C VAL A 295 12.12 14.93 15.30
N PRO A 296 11.41 15.28 16.40
CA PRO A 296 12.03 15.55 17.68
C PRO A 296 12.83 14.36 18.22
N ASP A 297 14.01 14.63 18.76
CA ASP A 297 14.87 13.66 19.45
C ASP A 297 15.17 12.38 18.66
N LEU A 298 15.18 12.49 17.32
CA LEU A 298 15.49 11.36 16.44
C LEU A 298 16.96 10.94 16.62
N THR A 299 17.16 9.73 17.11
CA THR A 299 18.49 9.18 17.28
C THR A 299 19.12 8.70 15.96
N PRO A 300 20.47 8.62 15.85
CA PRO A 300 21.12 8.08 14.65
C PRO A 300 20.65 6.66 14.30
N HIS A 301 20.39 5.83 15.31
CA HIS A 301 19.90 4.46 15.12
C HIS A 301 18.46 4.44 14.54
N GLU A 302 17.57 5.25 15.10
CA GLU A 302 16.19 5.37 14.56
C GLU A 302 16.20 5.88 13.11
N ARG A 303 17.07 6.87 12.84
CA ARG A 303 17.24 7.40 11.48
C ARG A 303 17.71 6.31 10.52
N GLU A 304 18.69 5.49 10.89
CA GLU A 304 19.18 4.37 10.08
C GLU A 304 18.09 3.33 9.82
N CYS A 305 17.34 2.93 10.85
CA CYS A 305 16.21 2.02 10.72
C CYS A 305 15.20 2.55 9.69
N ILE A 306 14.76 3.79 9.83
CA ILE A 306 13.73 4.39 8.98
C ILE A 306 14.22 4.58 7.54
N CYS A 307 15.45 5.10 7.35
CA CYS A 307 16.00 5.38 6.03
C CYS A 307 16.25 4.13 5.18
N CYS A 308 16.65 3.01 5.80
CA CYS A 308 17.02 1.82 5.04
C CYS A 308 16.83 0.49 5.79
N GLY A 309 17.06 0.42 7.09
CA GLY A 309 17.09 -0.84 7.85
C GLY A 309 15.79 -1.63 7.73
N THR A 310 14.66 -0.97 7.98
CA THR A 310 13.32 -1.58 7.91
C THR A 310 12.99 -2.08 6.50
N ALA A 311 13.25 -1.26 5.48
CA ALA A 311 12.98 -1.65 4.09
C ALA A 311 13.85 -2.84 3.66
N ARG A 312 15.15 -2.85 4.02
CA ARG A 312 16.04 -3.99 3.76
C ARG A 312 15.56 -5.27 4.44
N ALA A 313 15.16 -5.19 5.71
CA ALA A 313 14.64 -6.34 6.44
C ALA A 313 13.34 -6.90 5.80
N LEU A 314 12.44 -6.02 5.33
CA LEU A 314 11.22 -6.41 4.62
C LEU A 314 11.52 -7.08 3.27
N LEU A 315 12.51 -6.57 2.53
CA LEU A 315 12.94 -7.10 1.24
C LEU A 315 13.85 -8.33 1.36
N GLY A 316 14.36 -8.65 2.56
CA GLY A 316 15.32 -9.73 2.77
C GLY A 316 16.73 -9.40 2.24
N GLU A 317 17.11 -8.11 2.29
CA GLU A 317 18.42 -7.57 1.82
C GLU A 317 19.31 -7.11 3.00
N ALA A 318 19.11 -7.68 4.18
CA ALA A 318 19.87 -7.35 5.38
C ALA A 318 21.32 -7.87 5.36
#